data_9fd7f6118d6640dde556fa3ca28d6920
#
_entry.id   9fd7f6118d6640dde556fa3ca28d6920
#
_cell.length_a   1.000
_cell.length_b   1.000
_cell.length_c   1.000
_cell.angle_alpha   90.00
_cell.angle_beta   90.00
_cell.angle_gamma   90.00
#
_symmetry.space_group_name_H-M   'P 1'
#
loop_
_entity.id
_entity.type
_entity.pdbx_description
1 polymer ?
#
loop_
_entity_poly.entity_id
_entity_poly.type
_entity_poly.pdbx_seq_one_letter_code
_entity_poly.pdbx_strand_id
1 'polypeptide(L)'
;MNTVNLIGRLVRDNELKYTKSGKAVATNTLALDDGWGDNKRSYFIPIVVWEKQAESLANYTNKGSKIAVNGKLTSRSYETQDGQKRTIVEVVANQYGGIEFLDAKNNGGGVSNDQTSNNANAQQNRNNVQSDPFSNSSIDIDSQDLPF
;
A
#
# COMPACT_ATOMS: atom_id res chain seq x y z
N MET A 1 16.56 -8.91 19.12
CA MET A 1 15.82 -8.92 17.83
C MET A 1 15.28 -7.53 17.57
N ASN A 2 15.45 -6.97 16.37
CA ASN A 2 14.98 -5.63 16.00
C ASN A 2 14.29 -5.72 14.64
N THR A 3 12.99 -5.96 14.64
CA THR A 3 12.16 -6.11 13.45
C THR A 3 10.87 -5.34 13.65
N VAL A 4 10.49 -4.58 12.64
CA VAL A 4 9.28 -3.77 12.62
C VAL A 4 8.53 -4.06 11.32
N ASN A 5 7.21 -4.30 11.41
CA ASN A 5 6.32 -4.46 10.28
C ASN A 5 5.20 -3.45 10.41
N LEU A 6 5.04 -2.61 9.41
CA LEU A 6 4.06 -1.53 9.38
C LEU A 6 3.27 -1.56 8.08
N ILE A 7 1.99 -1.25 8.17
CA ILE A 7 1.14 -1.00 7.00
C ILE A 7 0.52 0.38 7.18
N GLY A 8 0.70 1.25 6.20
CA GLY A 8 0.17 2.61 6.29
C GLY A 8 0.17 3.33 4.94
N ARG A 9 -0.12 4.63 4.99
CA ARG A 9 -0.15 5.49 3.82
C ARG A 9 0.97 6.52 3.86
N LEU A 10 1.56 6.80 2.70
CA LEU A 10 2.57 7.85 2.55
C LEU A 10 1.94 9.24 2.77
N VAL A 11 2.55 10.03 3.62
CA VAL A 11 2.03 11.36 4.00
C VAL A 11 2.31 12.41 2.92
N ARG A 12 3.37 12.23 2.15
CA ARG A 12 3.83 13.14 1.10
C ARG A 12 4.41 12.36 -0.07
N ASP A 13 4.75 13.05 -1.14
CA ASP A 13 5.54 12.46 -2.22
C ASP A 13 6.94 12.11 -1.70
N ASN A 14 7.56 11.10 -2.30
CA ASN A 14 8.84 10.61 -1.83
C ASN A 14 9.96 11.57 -2.17
N GLU A 15 10.81 11.84 -1.21
CA GLU A 15 12.04 12.59 -1.41
C GLU A 15 13.17 11.61 -1.72
N LEU A 16 13.50 11.48 -3.01
CA LEU A 16 14.61 10.65 -3.48
C LEU A 16 15.88 11.47 -3.59
N LYS A 17 16.94 11.02 -2.97
CA LYS A 17 18.28 11.62 -3.01
C LYS A 17 19.33 10.56 -3.35
N TYR A 18 20.48 11.00 -3.80
CA TYR A 18 21.63 10.15 -4.02
C TYR A 18 22.77 10.59 -3.10
N THR A 19 23.40 9.63 -2.45
CA THR A 19 24.58 9.87 -1.62
C THR A 19 25.79 10.19 -2.49
N LYS A 20 26.88 10.68 -1.88
CA LYS A 20 28.16 10.94 -2.59
C LYS A 20 28.71 9.66 -3.26
N SER A 21 28.38 8.48 -2.72
CA SER A 21 28.75 7.18 -3.29
C SER A 21 27.77 6.66 -4.36
N GLY A 22 26.76 7.46 -4.75
CA GLY A 22 25.79 7.11 -5.77
C GLY A 22 24.64 6.20 -5.31
N LYS A 23 24.51 5.96 -4.02
CA LYS A 23 23.40 5.15 -3.47
C LYS A 23 22.12 5.97 -3.37
N ALA A 24 21.03 5.45 -3.93
CA ALA A 24 19.73 6.06 -3.79
C ALA A 24 19.18 5.90 -2.36
N VAL A 25 18.57 6.95 -1.83
CA VAL A 25 17.86 6.94 -0.57
C VAL A 25 16.56 7.72 -0.71
N ALA A 26 15.46 7.13 -0.30
CA ALA A 26 14.16 7.78 -0.24
C ALA A 26 13.72 7.90 1.23
N THR A 27 13.20 9.07 1.58
CA THR A 27 12.64 9.34 2.89
C THR A 27 11.20 9.77 2.79
N ASN A 28 10.37 9.28 3.69
CA ASN A 28 8.97 9.67 3.82
C ASN A 28 8.50 9.48 5.26
N THR A 29 7.24 9.78 5.49
CA THR A 29 6.53 9.50 6.74
C THR A 29 5.34 8.61 6.41
N LEU A 30 5.18 7.54 7.18
CA LEU A 30 4.08 6.61 7.07
C LEU A 30 3.02 6.96 8.10
N ALA A 31 1.80 7.22 7.65
CA ALA A 31 0.63 7.38 8.52
C ALA A 31 0.03 6.02 8.79
N LEU A 32 -0.02 5.64 10.06
CA LEU A 32 -0.61 4.41 10.57
C LEU A 32 -1.92 4.76 11.24
N ASP A 33 -3.00 4.13 10.80
CA ASP A 33 -4.30 4.28 11.46
C ASP A 33 -4.48 3.16 12.48
N ASP A 34 -4.82 3.54 13.70
CA ASP A 34 -5.11 2.64 14.80
C ASP A 34 -6.45 3.01 15.46
N GLY A 35 -7.14 2.00 15.99
CA GLY A 35 -8.42 2.18 16.65
C GLY A 35 -9.62 2.08 15.71
N TRP A 36 -10.82 2.14 16.31
CA TRP A 36 -12.09 1.98 15.64
C TRP A 36 -13.08 3.08 16.07
N GLY A 37 -13.92 3.52 15.15
CA GLY A 37 -14.96 4.54 15.41
C GLY A 37 -14.37 5.84 15.91
N ASP A 38 -14.93 6.37 16.99
CA ASP A 38 -14.54 7.67 17.60
C ASP A 38 -13.17 7.64 18.28
N ASN A 39 -12.59 6.45 18.49
CA ASN A 39 -11.26 6.26 19.08
C ASN A 39 -10.15 6.12 18.04
N LYS A 40 -10.40 6.46 16.79
CA LYS A 40 -9.39 6.40 15.73
C LYS A 40 -8.24 7.36 16.02
N ARG A 41 -7.01 6.84 15.97
CA ARG A 41 -5.76 7.60 16.11
C ARG A 41 -4.87 7.35 14.91
N SER A 42 -4.07 8.35 14.56
CA SER A 42 -3.06 8.21 13.51
C SER A 42 -1.68 8.46 14.10
N TYR A 43 -0.76 7.55 13.79
CA TYR A 43 0.64 7.67 14.15
C TYR A 43 1.46 7.95 12.91
N PHE A 44 2.48 8.78 13.04
CA PHE A 44 3.34 9.19 11.93
C PHE A 44 4.75 8.69 12.18
N ILE A 45 5.19 7.73 11.39
CA ILE A 45 6.48 7.07 11.56
C ILE A 45 7.39 7.42 10.39
N PRO A 46 8.55 8.06 10.63
CA PRO A 46 9.56 8.29 9.60
C PRO A 46 10.10 6.96 9.07
N ILE A 47 10.20 6.84 7.75
CA ILE A 47 10.77 5.69 7.08
C ILE A 47 11.93 6.10 6.17
N VAL A 48 12.91 5.24 6.06
CA VAL A 48 14.07 5.38 5.18
C VAL A 48 14.21 4.13 4.34
N VAL A 49 14.30 4.31 3.05
CA VAL A 49 14.39 3.22 2.05
C VAL A 49 15.66 3.44 1.23
N TRP A 50 16.39 2.38 0.93
CA TRP A 50 17.67 2.45 0.25
C TRP A 50 17.66 1.75 -1.11
N GLU A 51 18.56 2.21 -1.99
CA GLU A 51 18.92 1.60 -3.27
C GLU A 51 17.73 1.39 -4.21
N LYS A 52 17.62 0.22 -4.84
CA LYS A 52 16.57 -0.07 -5.82
C LYS A 52 15.15 0.07 -5.27
N GLN A 53 14.95 -0.23 -3.99
CA GLN A 53 13.64 -0.04 -3.37
C GLN A 53 13.29 1.44 -3.19
N ALA A 54 14.27 2.31 -2.96
CA ALA A 54 14.08 3.75 -2.91
C ALA A 54 13.63 4.31 -4.27
N GLU A 55 14.27 3.87 -5.35
CA GLU A 55 13.89 4.25 -6.70
C GLU A 55 12.50 3.71 -7.06
N SER A 56 12.21 2.45 -6.72
CA SER A 56 10.90 1.85 -6.93
C SER A 56 9.80 2.60 -6.15
N LEU A 57 10.07 2.93 -4.90
CA LEU A 57 9.14 3.70 -4.07
C LEU A 57 8.83 5.07 -4.71
N ALA A 58 9.86 5.78 -5.17
CA ALA A 58 9.70 7.08 -5.82
C ALA A 58 8.96 7.00 -7.16
N ASN A 59 9.18 5.94 -7.94
CA ASN A 59 8.59 5.79 -9.27
C ASN A 59 7.15 5.26 -9.26
N TYR A 60 6.79 4.44 -8.27
CA TYR A 60 5.51 3.73 -8.26
C TYR A 60 4.51 4.23 -7.21
N THR A 61 4.91 5.16 -6.35
CA THR A 61 4.03 5.68 -5.30
C THR A 61 4.05 7.19 -5.20
N ASN A 62 2.93 7.73 -4.73
CA ASN A 62 2.71 9.14 -4.49
C ASN A 62 2.16 9.35 -3.07
N LYS A 63 1.94 10.60 -2.68
CA LYS A 63 1.20 10.94 -1.46
C LYS A 63 -0.10 10.14 -1.39
N GLY A 64 -0.35 9.51 -0.26
CA GLY A 64 -1.55 8.70 0.00
C GLY A 64 -1.45 7.22 -0.39
N SER A 65 -0.42 6.82 -1.15
CA SER A 65 -0.22 5.41 -1.51
C SER A 65 -0.06 4.54 -0.27
N LYS A 66 -0.71 3.36 -0.30
CA LYS A 66 -0.66 2.38 0.78
C LYS A 66 0.47 1.38 0.53
N ILE A 67 1.32 1.22 1.52
CA ILE A 67 2.47 0.31 1.46
C ILE A 67 2.59 -0.50 2.75
N ALA A 68 3.23 -1.67 2.65
CA ALA A 68 3.79 -2.38 3.78
C ALA A 68 5.29 -2.12 3.85
N VAL A 69 5.79 -1.95 5.07
CA VAL A 69 7.20 -1.75 5.36
C VAL A 69 7.66 -2.82 6.34
N ASN A 70 8.64 -3.61 5.95
CA ASN A 70 9.38 -4.52 6.82
C ASN A 70 10.79 -3.96 6.99
N GLY A 71 11.21 -3.73 8.23
CA GLY A 71 12.48 -3.09 8.51
C GLY A 71 12.92 -3.22 9.94
N LYS A 72 13.86 -2.37 10.32
CA LYS A 72 14.40 -2.24 11.66
C LYS A 72 14.23 -0.82 12.19
N LEU A 73 13.99 -0.71 13.48
CA LEU A 73 13.98 0.57 14.17
C LEU A 73 15.40 1.07 14.34
N THR A 74 15.67 2.31 13.99
CA THR A 74 16.94 2.97 14.20
C THR A 74 16.73 4.32 14.85
N SER A 75 17.74 4.80 15.57
CA SER A 75 17.77 6.16 16.11
C SER A 75 19.03 6.86 15.62
N ARG A 76 18.90 8.11 15.25
CA ARG A 76 20.02 8.99 14.94
C ARG A 76 19.86 10.32 15.66
N SER A 77 20.96 10.84 16.15
CA SER A 77 20.99 12.18 16.74
C SER A 77 21.60 13.17 15.75
N TYR A 78 21.04 14.35 15.70
CA TYR A 78 21.57 15.49 14.95
C TYR A 78 21.53 16.74 15.82
N GLU A 79 22.40 17.67 15.53
CA GLU A 79 22.45 18.97 16.19
C GLU A 79 21.72 19.99 15.32
N THR A 80 20.77 20.72 15.93
CA THR A 80 20.07 21.81 15.28
C THR A 80 20.98 23.05 15.19
N GLN A 81 20.64 24.02 14.36
CA GLN A 81 21.38 25.29 14.24
C GLN A 81 21.49 26.05 15.58
N ASP A 82 20.57 25.79 16.51
CA ASP A 82 20.56 26.36 17.86
C ASP A 82 21.42 25.57 18.87
N GLY A 83 22.21 24.58 18.41
CA GLY A 83 23.08 23.77 19.25
C GLY A 83 22.36 22.70 20.09
N GLN A 84 21.08 22.45 19.85
CA GLN A 84 20.32 21.42 20.54
C GLN A 84 20.48 20.05 19.87
N LYS A 85 20.81 19.02 20.65
CA LYS A 85 20.78 17.64 20.19
C LYS A 85 19.36 17.14 20.12
N ARG A 86 18.94 16.68 18.95
CA ARG A 86 17.66 16.01 18.74
C ARG A 86 17.87 14.58 18.27
N THR A 87 17.06 13.68 18.80
CA THR A 87 17.06 12.28 18.39
C THR A 87 15.80 12.01 17.56
N ILE A 88 15.99 11.45 16.38
CA ILE A 88 14.91 10.94 15.53
C ILE A 88 14.96 9.42 15.59
N VAL A 89 13.78 8.83 15.80
CA VAL A 89 13.55 7.39 15.67
C VAL A 89 12.87 7.15 14.33
N GLU A 90 13.44 6.29 13.53
CA GLU A 90 12.95 6.01 12.18
C GLU A 90 13.01 4.52 11.86
N VAL A 91 12.21 4.06 10.91
CA VAL A 91 12.26 2.68 10.43
C VAL A 91 13.04 2.65 9.13
N VAL A 92 14.13 1.90 9.12
CA VAL A 92 14.91 1.62 7.89
C VAL A 92 14.41 0.33 7.30
N ALA A 93 13.89 0.41 6.09
CA ALA A 93 13.40 -0.77 5.35
C ALA A 93 14.54 -1.75 5.08
N ASN A 94 14.24 -3.04 5.15
CA ASN A 94 15.19 -4.10 4.80
C ASN A 94 15.55 -3.99 3.32
N GLN A 95 16.79 -4.33 2.98
CA GLN A 95 17.31 -4.23 1.62
C GLN A 95 16.57 -5.14 0.62
N TYR A 96 16.05 -6.27 1.10
CA TYR A 96 15.28 -7.22 0.32
C TYR A 96 13.90 -7.41 0.95
N GLY A 97 12.84 -7.21 0.17
CA GLY A 97 11.46 -7.36 0.65
C GLY A 97 11.05 -6.36 1.73
N GLY A 98 11.77 -5.23 1.84
CA GLY A 98 11.48 -4.21 2.84
C GLY A 98 10.25 -3.35 2.51
N ILE A 99 9.84 -3.29 1.25
CA ILE A 99 8.67 -2.52 0.80
C ILE A 99 7.79 -3.40 -0.07
N GLU A 100 6.50 -3.35 0.20
CA GLU A 100 5.45 -3.96 -0.62
C GLU A 100 4.38 -2.91 -0.95
N PHE A 101 3.98 -2.83 -2.21
CA PHE A 101 2.97 -1.90 -2.69
C PHE A 101 1.59 -2.54 -2.57
N LEU A 102 0.69 -1.92 -1.79
CA LEU A 102 -0.62 -2.49 -1.46
C LEU A 102 -1.80 -1.82 -2.19
N ASP A 103 -1.56 -0.69 -2.85
CA ASP A 103 -2.59 -0.11 -3.72
C ASP A 103 -2.71 -0.93 -5.00
N ALA A 104 -3.94 -1.21 -5.41
CA ALA A 104 -4.21 -1.80 -6.71
C ALA A 104 -3.60 -0.88 -7.80
N LYS A 105 -2.88 -1.48 -8.74
CA LYS A 105 -2.39 -0.78 -9.93
C LYS A 105 -3.61 -0.22 -10.64
N ASN A 106 -3.88 1.07 -10.50
CA ASN A 106 -4.84 1.76 -11.34
C ASN A 106 -4.28 1.70 -12.77
N ASN A 107 -4.67 0.67 -13.51
CA ASN A 107 -4.64 0.75 -14.96
C ASN A 107 -5.62 1.85 -15.32
N GLY A 108 -5.10 3.06 -15.50
CA GLY A 108 -5.83 4.18 -16.04
C GLY A 108 -6.27 3.87 -17.46
N GLY A 109 -7.33 3.11 -17.56
CA GLY A 109 -8.19 3.00 -18.73
C GLY A 109 -9.47 3.73 -18.38
N GLY A 110 -9.50 5.03 -18.63
CA GLY A 110 -10.73 5.80 -18.58
C GLY A 110 -11.70 5.23 -19.62
N VAL A 111 -12.70 4.51 -19.16
CA VAL A 111 -13.94 4.35 -19.90
C VAL A 111 -14.83 5.48 -19.44
N SER A 112 -14.77 6.58 -20.16
CA SER A 112 -15.80 7.59 -20.16
C SER A 112 -17.06 6.92 -20.71
N ASN A 113 -17.96 6.53 -19.83
CA ASN A 113 -19.30 6.13 -20.23
C ASN A 113 -20.11 7.41 -20.41
N ASP A 114 -20.03 7.96 -21.61
CA ASP A 114 -20.94 9.02 -22.06
C ASP A 114 -22.29 8.37 -22.35
N GLN A 115 -23.22 8.58 -21.44
CA GLN A 115 -24.62 8.23 -21.63
C GLN A 115 -25.22 9.17 -22.69
N THR A 116 -25.47 8.65 -23.87
CA THR A 116 -26.47 9.27 -24.73
C THR A 116 -27.58 8.25 -25.01
N SER A 117 -28.72 8.54 -24.45
CA SER A 117 -30.00 7.92 -24.69
C SER A 117 -30.38 8.01 -26.16
N ASN A 118 -30.89 6.93 -26.75
CA ASN A 118 -32.17 6.90 -27.46
C ASN A 118 -32.53 5.51 -27.96
N ASN A 119 -33.52 4.99 -27.34
CA ASN A 119 -34.84 4.56 -27.87
C ASN A 119 -34.92 3.60 -29.06
N ALA A 120 -35.69 2.57 -28.76
CA ALA A 120 -36.64 1.83 -29.61
C ALA A 120 -36.14 0.62 -30.43
N ASN A 121 -36.73 -0.41 -30.04
CA ASN A 121 -37.50 -1.41 -30.79
C ASN A 121 -36.89 -2.80 -30.98
N ALA A 122 -37.50 -3.68 -30.23
CA ALA A 122 -38.10 -4.98 -30.58
C ALA A 122 -37.31 -6.02 -31.39
N GLN A 123 -37.36 -7.16 -30.81
CA GLN A 123 -37.65 -8.48 -31.37
C GLN A 123 -36.52 -9.51 -31.37
N GLN A 124 -36.74 -10.44 -30.47
CA GLN A 124 -36.50 -11.89 -30.57
C GLN A 124 -35.20 -12.41 -31.21
N ASN A 125 -34.35 -13.01 -30.42
CA ASN A 125 -34.03 -14.40 -30.72
C ASN A 125 -33.58 -15.16 -29.44
N ARG A 126 -34.15 -16.33 -29.32
CA ARG A 126 -33.97 -17.33 -28.26
C ARG A 126 -32.65 -18.06 -28.46
N ASN A 127 -32.18 -18.58 -27.32
CA ASN A 127 -31.25 -19.70 -27.18
C ASN A 127 -29.75 -19.42 -27.29
N ASN A 128 -29.09 -19.23 -26.13
CA ASN A 128 -28.07 -20.19 -25.74
C ASN A 128 -27.85 -20.08 -24.21
N VAL A 129 -28.48 -21.00 -23.49
CA VAL A 129 -28.17 -21.24 -22.08
C VAL A 129 -26.89 -22.05 -22.08
N GLN A 130 -25.78 -21.39 -21.94
CA GLN A 130 -24.54 -22.07 -21.60
C GLN A 130 -24.56 -22.28 -20.09
N SER A 131 -24.93 -23.49 -19.72
CA SER A 131 -24.95 -23.96 -18.34
C SER A 131 -23.58 -23.79 -17.69
N ASP A 132 -23.55 -22.98 -16.66
CA ASP A 132 -22.42 -22.83 -15.74
C ASP A 132 -22.17 -24.20 -15.07
N PRO A 133 -20.96 -24.81 -15.26
CA PRO A 133 -20.71 -26.16 -14.71
C PRO A 133 -20.59 -26.18 -13.20
N PHE A 134 -20.69 -25.05 -12.49
CA PHE A 134 -20.61 -24.95 -11.05
C PHE A 134 -21.93 -24.64 -10.33
N SER A 135 -23.03 -24.52 -11.06
CA SER A 135 -24.33 -24.14 -10.47
C SER A 135 -25.10 -25.27 -9.78
N ASN A 136 -24.54 -26.48 -9.68
CA ASN A 136 -25.27 -27.61 -9.13
C ASN A 136 -24.44 -28.48 -8.18
N SER A 137 -23.64 -27.86 -7.29
CA SER A 137 -23.14 -28.54 -6.10
C SER A 137 -23.34 -27.63 -4.89
N SER A 138 -24.49 -27.76 -4.27
CA SER A 138 -24.64 -27.40 -2.87
C SER A 138 -23.72 -28.34 -2.08
N ILE A 139 -22.54 -27.83 -1.70
CA ILE A 139 -21.68 -28.52 -0.75
C ILE A 139 -22.35 -28.29 0.62
N ASP A 140 -23.06 -29.29 1.06
CA ASP A 140 -23.59 -29.38 2.44
C ASP A 140 -22.38 -29.66 3.33
N ILE A 141 -21.81 -28.62 3.94
CA ILE A 141 -20.74 -28.78 4.91
C ILE A 141 -21.42 -29.07 6.25
N ASP A 142 -21.43 -30.34 6.64
CA ASP A 142 -21.89 -30.74 7.96
C ASP A 142 -20.91 -30.17 8.99
N SER A 143 -21.48 -29.54 10.04
CA SER A 143 -20.70 -28.89 11.11
C SER A 143 -19.83 -29.86 11.93
N GLN A 144 -19.91 -31.15 11.63
CA GLN A 144 -19.09 -32.20 12.25
C GLN A 144 -17.75 -32.45 11.52
N ASP A 145 -17.57 -31.92 10.31
CA ASP A 145 -16.34 -32.09 9.52
C ASP A 145 -15.31 -30.95 9.73
N LEU A 146 -15.56 -30.03 10.64
CA LEU A 146 -14.61 -28.97 10.99
C LEU A 146 -13.64 -29.45 12.07
N PRO A 147 -12.33 -29.38 11.89
CA PRO A 147 -11.31 -29.91 12.79
C PRO A 147 -11.06 -29.08 14.06
N PHE A 148 -12.06 -28.34 14.52
CA PHE A 148 -11.97 -27.57 15.78
C PHE A 148 -13.29 -27.54 16.54
#